data_f91b9382c15abacfb6cda1826e295825
#
_entry.id   f91b9382c15abacfb6cda1826e295825
#
_cell.length_a   1.000
_cell.length_b   1.000
_cell.length_c   1.000
_cell.angle_alpha   90.00
_cell.angle_beta   90.00
_cell.angle_gamma   90.00
#
_symmetry.space_group_name_H-M   'P 1'
#
loop_
_entity.id
_entity.type
_entity.pdbx_description
1 polymer ?
#
loop_
_entity_poly.entity_id
_entity_poly.type
_entity_poly.pdbx_seq_one_letter_code
_entity_poly.pdbx_strand_id
1 'polypeptide(L)'
;MKKSNVVDDSIEVASLASVEEIEQFVLNAGSDDLVVFGGTHKGGIFCQQNSDEIAPCIHYILQSGLSVNGYLEIGAAAGGTTYLINHFLHPKGIVIVDDGMHPRAWMRNKILSGINVEYITGLSYNESILQAAKQFAPYDLIFVDADHSYPSVRADVTLYLPLLSSGGFMVMHDSTYFKDDVGRVVRELQSDAQVKFIKEFVSKKYQSLGTSLFRKV
;
A
#
# COMPACT_ATOMS: atom_id res chain seq x y z
N MET A 1 -48.18 34.29 12.19
CA MET A 1 -46.72 34.35 11.81
C MET A 1 -46.10 33.04 12.22
N LYS A 2 -45.86 32.15 11.24
CA LYS A 2 -45.14 30.87 11.47
C LYS A 2 -43.65 31.14 11.29
N LYS A 3 -42.84 30.87 12.33
CA LYS A 3 -41.39 30.88 12.24
C LYS A 3 -40.96 29.64 11.45
N SER A 4 -40.31 29.85 10.30
CA SER A 4 -39.62 28.81 9.56
C SER A 4 -38.34 28.43 10.31
N ASN A 5 -38.29 27.19 10.81
CA ASN A 5 -37.05 26.61 11.25
C ASN A 5 -36.18 26.35 10.00
N VAL A 6 -35.15 27.15 9.83
CA VAL A 6 -34.04 26.83 8.89
C VAL A 6 -33.24 25.75 9.59
N VAL A 7 -33.30 24.54 9.06
CA VAL A 7 -32.36 23.46 9.43
C VAL A 7 -31.06 23.85 8.79
N ASP A 8 -30.06 24.12 9.61
CA ASP A 8 -28.67 24.35 9.21
C ASP A 8 -28.07 22.97 8.86
N ASP A 9 -28.14 22.60 7.58
CA ASP A 9 -27.47 21.43 7.02
C ASP A 9 -26.00 21.77 6.79
N SER A 10 -25.27 22.12 7.85
CA SER A 10 -23.81 22.06 7.82
C SER A 10 -23.41 20.59 7.79
N ILE A 11 -23.15 20.06 6.59
CA ILE A 11 -22.47 18.78 6.39
C ILE A 11 -21.10 18.95 7.05
N GLU A 12 -20.91 18.36 8.24
CA GLU A 12 -19.57 18.16 8.79
C GLU A 12 -18.78 17.34 7.77
N VAL A 13 -17.92 18.01 7.02
CA VAL A 13 -16.91 17.32 6.22
C VAL A 13 -16.02 16.63 7.23
N ALA A 14 -16.18 15.32 7.37
CA ALA A 14 -15.29 14.52 8.20
C ALA A 14 -13.85 14.84 7.81
N SER A 15 -13.07 15.38 8.75
CA SER A 15 -11.68 15.74 8.48
C SER A 15 -10.91 14.46 8.12
N LEU A 16 -10.16 14.51 7.03
CA LEU A 16 -9.27 13.40 6.67
C LEU A 16 -8.26 13.18 7.80
N ALA A 17 -7.95 11.92 8.10
CA ALA A 17 -6.97 11.58 9.14
C ALA A 17 -5.62 12.26 8.87
N SER A 18 -5.06 12.91 9.87
CA SER A 18 -3.73 13.53 9.80
C SER A 18 -2.62 12.48 9.74
N VAL A 19 -1.41 12.90 9.38
CA VAL A 19 -0.23 12.01 9.39
C VAL A 19 0.00 11.43 10.79
N GLU A 20 -0.13 12.26 11.82
CA GLU A 20 0.08 11.88 13.21
C GLU A 20 -0.95 10.84 13.68
N GLU A 21 -2.21 11.01 13.29
CA GLU A 21 -3.28 10.05 13.61
C GLU A 21 -3.05 8.71 12.92
N ILE A 22 -2.64 8.71 11.64
CA ILE A 22 -2.32 7.50 10.90
C ILE A 22 -1.10 6.81 11.52
N GLU A 23 -0.03 7.56 11.81
CA GLU A 23 1.18 7.03 12.43
C GLU A 23 0.87 6.39 13.78
N GLN A 24 0.10 7.07 14.63
CA GLN A 24 -0.30 6.56 15.92
C GLN A 24 -1.17 5.30 15.79
N PHE A 25 -2.04 5.24 14.79
CA PHE A 25 -2.83 4.05 14.51
C PHE A 25 -1.93 2.87 14.12
N VAL A 26 -0.96 3.07 13.22
CA VAL A 26 -0.01 2.03 12.81
C VAL A 26 0.74 1.47 14.01
N LEU A 27 1.26 2.36 14.87
CA LEU A 27 1.97 1.97 16.09
C LEU A 27 1.09 1.19 17.07
N ASN A 28 -0.18 1.55 17.21
CA ASN A 28 -1.12 0.89 18.11
C ASN A 28 -1.66 -0.43 17.53
N ALA A 29 -1.87 -0.50 16.23
CA ALA A 29 -2.31 -1.70 15.53
C ALA A 29 -1.25 -2.82 15.58
N GLY A 30 0.00 -2.47 15.71
CA GLY A 30 1.13 -3.37 15.85
C GLY A 30 1.97 -3.48 14.58
N SER A 31 3.25 -3.13 14.72
CA SER A 31 4.27 -3.34 13.70
C SER A 31 4.97 -4.68 13.90
N ASP A 32 5.57 -5.19 12.85
CA ASP A 32 6.55 -6.25 12.95
C ASP A 32 7.87 -5.67 13.45
N ASP A 33 8.37 -6.19 14.56
CA ASP A 33 9.69 -5.83 15.02
C ASP A 33 10.72 -6.65 14.23
N LEU A 34 11.27 -6.01 13.27
CA LEU A 34 12.57 -6.42 12.81
C LEU A 34 13.56 -5.60 13.63
N VAL A 35 14.11 -6.18 14.70
CA VAL A 35 15.18 -5.57 15.52
C VAL A 35 16.26 -4.95 14.63
N VAL A 36 16.48 -5.57 13.47
CA VAL A 36 17.38 -5.09 12.41
C VAL A 36 17.01 -3.70 11.91
N PHE A 37 15.74 -3.33 11.95
CA PHE A 37 15.25 -2.04 11.45
C PHE A 37 14.93 -1.04 12.58
N GLY A 38 15.19 -1.41 13.83
CA GLY A 38 14.96 -0.55 14.98
C GLY A 38 13.47 -0.32 15.31
N GLY A 39 12.58 -1.10 14.71
CA GLY A 39 11.15 -1.07 15.02
C GLY A 39 10.83 -1.68 16.38
N THR A 40 9.63 -1.46 16.87
CA THR A 40 9.13 -2.05 18.13
C THR A 40 8.09 -3.12 17.82
N HIS A 41 8.43 -4.37 18.03
CA HIS A 41 7.48 -5.46 17.86
C HIS A 41 6.42 -5.41 18.96
N LYS A 42 5.21 -5.08 18.56
CA LYS A 42 4.05 -5.10 19.47
C LYS A 42 3.06 -6.21 19.13
N GLY A 43 3.36 -7.04 18.14
CA GLY A 43 2.41 -8.01 17.60
C GLY A 43 1.30 -7.33 16.79
N GLY A 44 0.06 -7.72 16.99
CA GLY A 44 -1.08 -7.12 16.32
C GLY A 44 -1.18 -7.51 14.85
N ILE A 45 -1.18 -6.53 13.94
CA ILE A 45 -1.29 -6.75 12.49
C ILE A 45 0.02 -7.11 11.79
N PHE A 46 1.13 -7.10 12.51
CA PHE A 46 2.46 -7.41 11.96
C PHE A 46 2.81 -6.62 10.68
N CYS A 47 2.53 -5.32 10.71
CA CYS A 47 2.91 -4.42 9.63
C CYS A 47 4.43 -4.28 9.59
N GLN A 48 5.03 -4.49 8.42
CA GLN A 48 6.49 -4.44 8.23
C GLN A 48 6.99 -3.07 7.73
N GLN A 49 6.09 -2.11 7.54
CA GLN A 49 6.42 -0.75 7.15
C GLN A 49 6.76 0.11 8.37
N ASN A 50 7.73 1.01 8.22
CA ASN A 50 7.96 2.07 9.20
C ASN A 50 6.74 2.99 9.29
N SER A 51 6.27 3.27 10.50
CA SER A 51 5.07 4.09 10.71
C SER A 51 5.21 5.50 10.13
N ASP A 52 6.40 6.10 10.25
CA ASP A 52 6.71 7.45 9.74
C ASP A 52 7.03 7.49 8.23
N GLU A 53 7.01 6.35 7.53
CA GLU A 53 7.06 6.23 6.07
C GLU A 53 5.68 5.95 5.48
N ILE A 54 4.95 4.97 6.05
CA ILE A 54 3.65 4.58 5.50
C ILE A 54 2.54 5.59 5.83
N ALA A 55 2.55 6.22 7.01
CA ALA A 55 1.52 7.18 7.39
C ALA A 55 1.46 8.40 6.45
N PRO A 56 2.56 9.10 6.15
CA PRO A 56 2.51 10.21 5.20
C PRO A 56 2.22 9.76 3.76
N CYS A 57 2.52 8.50 3.39
CA CYS A 57 2.14 7.95 2.09
C CYS A 57 0.61 7.78 2.00
N ILE A 58 -0.02 7.13 2.98
CA ILE A 58 -1.48 6.98 3.06
C ILE A 58 -2.15 8.35 3.08
N HIS A 59 -1.66 9.28 3.92
CA HIS A 59 -2.20 10.63 4.02
C HIS A 59 -2.16 11.37 2.67
N TYR A 60 -1.06 11.24 1.92
CA TYR A 60 -0.95 11.85 0.59
C TYR A 60 -2.02 11.30 -0.36
N ILE A 61 -2.25 9.97 -0.36
CA ILE A 61 -3.27 9.33 -1.20
C ILE A 61 -4.67 9.82 -0.79
N LEU A 62 -4.97 9.90 0.51
CA LEU A 62 -6.22 10.46 1.04
C LEU A 62 -6.45 11.90 0.56
N GLN A 63 -5.44 12.75 0.68
CA GLN A 63 -5.52 14.15 0.28
C GLN A 63 -5.63 14.37 -1.23
N SER A 64 -5.23 13.38 -2.03
CA SER A 64 -5.37 13.47 -3.49
C SER A 64 -6.82 13.46 -3.96
N GLY A 65 -7.77 13.06 -3.10
CA GLY A 65 -9.17 12.88 -3.44
C GLY A 65 -9.46 11.66 -4.32
N LEU A 66 -8.46 10.77 -4.54
CA LEU A 66 -8.67 9.54 -5.29
C LEU A 66 -9.55 8.57 -4.49
N SER A 67 -10.68 8.17 -5.07
CA SER A 67 -11.45 7.04 -4.55
C SER A 67 -10.78 5.74 -4.97
N VAL A 68 -10.26 4.98 -4.01
CA VAL A 68 -9.67 3.67 -4.27
C VAL A 68 -10.78 2.64 -4.37
N ASN A 69 -11.20 2.27 -5.60
CA ASN A 69 -12.19 1.21 -5.79
C ASN A 69 -11.48 -0.15 -5.87
N GLY A 70 -10.39 -0.25 -6.63
CA GLY A 70 -9.57 -1.45 -6.77
C GLY A 70 -8.20 -1.27 -6.13
N TYR A 71 -7.83 -2.17 -5.22
CA TYR A 71 -6.52 -2.26 -4.59
C TYR A 71 -5.87 -3.60 -4.88
N LEU A 72 -4.62 -3.57 -5.31
CA LEU A 72 -3.78 -4.76 -5.48
C LEU A 72 -2.54 -4.65 -4.60
N GLU A 73 -2.26 -5.70 -3.84
CA GLU A 73 -1.00 -5.87 -3.11
C GLU A 73 -0.22 -7.06 -3.67
N ILE A 74 1.03 -6.84 -4.02
CA ILE A 74 1.97 -7.87 -4.48
C ILE A 74 2.98 -8.09 -3.35
N GLY A 75 2.84 -9.24 -2.66
CA GLY A 75 3.59 -9.53 -1.43
C GLY A 75 2.90 -8.92 -0.20
N ALA A 76 2.06 -9.70 0.45
CA ALA A 76 1.29 -9.20 1.60
C ALA A 76 1.76 -9.75 2.95
N ALA A 77 2.69 -10.70 2.95
CA ALA A 77 3.19 -11.32 4.18
C ALA A 77 2.04 -11.69 5.16
N ALA A 78 1.98 -11.03 6.32
CA ALA A 78 0.91 -11.21 7.32
C ALA A 78 -0.39 -10.46 7.00
N GLY A 79 -0.39 -9.54 6.02
CA GLY A 79 -1.56 -8.74 5.64
C GLY A 79 -1.67 -7.40 6.36
N GLY A 80 -0.63 -6.97 7.05
CA GLY A 80 -0.65 -5.72 7.83
C GLY A 80 -0.89 -4.49 6.96
N THR A 81 -0.21 -4.39 5.82
CA THR A 81 -0.38 -3.28 4.86
C THR A 81 -1.78 -3.27 4.27
N THR A 82 -2.30 -4.45 3.84
CA THR A 82 -3.70 -4.58 3.38
C THR A 82 -4.67 -4.08 4.45
N TYR A 83 -4.45 -4.45 5.72
CA TYR A 83 -5.30 -3.99 6.82
C TYR A 83 -5.31 -2.47 6.94
N LEU A 84 -4.14 -1.81 6.88
CA LEU A 84 -4.03 -0.35 6.94
C LEU A 84 -4.72 0.33 5.75
N ILE A 85 -4.47 -0.17 4.55
CA ILE A 85 -5.09 0.36 3.32
C ILE A 85 -6.61 0.24 3.39
N ASN A 86 -7.12 -0.93 3.85
CA ASN A 86 -8.56 -1.10 4.03
C ASN A 86 -9.14 -0.12 5.06
N HIS A 87 -8.42 0.10 6.17
CA HIS A 87 -8.89 0.97 7.26
C HIS A 87 -8.98 2.45 6.84
N PHE A 88 -8.01 2.96 6.08
CA PHE A 88 -7.95 4.39 5.75
C PHE A 88 -8.52 4.73 4.38
N LEU A 89 -8.38 3.85 3.39
CA LEU A 89 -8.76 4.14 2.00
C LEU A 89 -10.05 3.44 1.56
N HIS A 90 -10.55 2.48 2.34
CA HIS A 90 -11.82 1.78 2.13
C HIS A 90 -12.03 1.26 0.70
N PRO A 91 -11.08 0.49 0.10
CA PRO A 91 -11.23 -0.04 -1.24
C PRO A 91 -12.46 -0.94 -1.35
N LYS A 92 -13.16 -0.90 -2.51
CA LYS A 92 -14.33 -1.76 -2.74
C LYS A 92 -13.93 -3.19 -3.11
N GLY A 93 -12.78 -3.35 -3.76
CA GLY A 93 -12.19 -4.64 -4.10
C GLY A 93 -10.73 -4.68 -3.69
N ILE A 94 -10.33 -5.77 -3.05
CA ILE A 94 -8.95 -6.01 -2.62
C ILE A 94 -8.48 -7.33 -3.22
N VAL A 95 -7.34 -7.28 -3.90
CA VAL A 95 -6.66 -8.44 -4.46
C VAL A 95 -5.27 -8.54 -3.86
N ILE A 96 -4.89 -9.72 -3.41
CA ILE A 96 -3.55 -10.03 -2.95
C ILE A 96 -2.93 -11.08 -3.88
N VAL A 97 -1.78 -10.77 -4.43
CA VAL A 97 -0.89 -11.71 -5.12
C VAL A 97 0.29 -12.01 -4.20
N ASP A 98 0.43 -13.27 -3.77
CA ASP A 98 1.44 -13.67 -2.79
C ASP A 98 1.71 -15.17 -2.92
N ASP A 99 2.96 -15.61 -2.84
CA ASP A 99 3.32 -17.04 -2.95
C ASP A 99 3.04 -17.85 -1.69
N GLY A 100 2.71 -17.19 -0.59
CA GLY A 100 2.44 -17.81 0.71
C GLY A 100 3.67 -18.28 1.47
N MET A 101 4.88 -18.01 0.99
CA MET A 101 6.12 -18.53 1.58
C MET A 101 6.65 -17.68 2.74
N HIS A 102 6.14 -16.47 2.92
CA HIS A 102 6.57 -15.64 4.06
C HIS A 102 6.24 -16.34 5.39
N PRO A 103 7.16 -16.37 6.38
CA PRO A 103 6.98 -17.11 7.64
C PRO A 103 5.72 -16.74 8.45
N ARG A 104 5.11 -15.58 8.16
CA ARG A 104 3.88 -15.11 8.81
C ARG A 104 2.64 -15.12 7.92
N ALA A 105 2.73 -15.63 6.70
CA ALA A 105 1.59 -15.73 5.78
C ALA A 105 0.37 -16.44 6.40
N TRP A 106 0.60 -17.42 7.29
CA TRP A 106 -0.45 -18.13 8.02
C TRP A 106 -1.32 -17.24 8.92
N MET A 107 -0.83 -16.04 9.31
CA MET A 107 -1.58 -15.08 10.15
C MET A 107 -2.58 -14.25 9.34
N ARG A 108 -2.44 -14.20 8.02
CA ARG A 108 -3.21 -13.34 7.12
C ARG A 108 -4.71 -13.49 7.30
N ASN A 109 -5.20 -14.72 7.33
CA ASN A 109 -6.63 -14.99 7.52
C ASN A 109 -7.18 -14.45 8.85
N LYS A 110 -6.35 -14.39 9.90
CA LYS A 110 -6.75 -13.83 11.19
C LYS A 110 -6.74 -12.29 11.14
N ILE A 111 -5.70 -11.70 10.58
CA ILE A 111 -5.52 -10.24 10.51
C ILE A 111 -6.58 -9.61 9.61
N LEU A 112 -6.86 -10.25 8.47
CA LEU A 112 -7.83 -9.76 7.49
C LEU A 112 -9.24 -10.34 7.71
N SER A 113 -9.51 -10.91 8.90
CA SER A 113 -10.84 -11.44 9.22
C SER A 113 -11.91 -10.35 9.11
N GLY A 114 -12.97 -10.63 8.34
CA GLY A 114 -14.05 -9.66 8.08
C GLY A 114 -13.77 -8.67 6.93
N ILE A 115 -12.59 -8.73 6.34
CA ILE A 115 -12.26 -7.97 5.11
C ILE A 115 -12.41 -8.92 3.92
N ASN A 116 -13.15 -8.48 2.90
CA ASN A 116 -13.32 -9.28 1.68
C ASN A 116 -12.09 -9.11 0.79
N VAL A 117 -11.29 -10.17 0.66
CA VAL A 117 -10.04 -10.19 -0.09
C VAL A 117 -10.04 -11.36 -1.06
N GLU A 118 -9.68 -11.10 -2.30
CA GLU A 118 -9.37 -12.13 -3.30
C GLU A 118 -7.90 -12.51 -3.21
N TYR A 119 -7.62 -13.78 -2.97
CA TYR A 119 -6.26 -14.31 -2.85
C TYR A 119 -5.85 -15.05 -4.12
N ILE A 120 -4.78 -14.59 -4.76
CA ILE A 120 -4.16 -15.22 -5.91
C ILE A 120 -2.79 -15.75 -5.48
N THR A 121 -2.72 -17.05 -5.21
CA THR A 121 -1.51 -17.67 -4.65
C THR A 121 -0.54 -18.09 -5.74
N GLY A 122 0.66 -17.53 -5.72
CA GLY A 122 1.76 -17.85 -6.62
C GLY A 122 2.72 -16.68 -6.83
N LEU A 123 3.75 -16.95 -7.64
CA LEU A 123 4.74 -15.94 -8.00
C LEU A 123 4.14 -14.91 -8.97
N SER A 124 4.26 -13.63 -8.66
CA SER A 124 3.64 -12.52 -9.37
C SER A 124 3.97 -12.46 -10.87
N TYR A 125 5.17 -12.89 -11.25
CA TYR A 125 5.62 -12.91 -12.64
C TYR A 125 5.16 -14.14 -13.45
N ASN A 126 4.44 -15.09 -12.83
CA ASN A 126 3.86 -16.21 -13.57
C ASN A 126 2.63 -15.75 -14.37
N GLU A 127 2.56 -16.15 -15.63
CA GLU A 127 1.50 -15.76 -16.55
C GLU A 127 0.11 -16.08 -16.02
N SER A 128 -0.11 -17.27 -15.42
CA SER A 128 -1.40 -17.65 -14.86
C SER A 128 -1.85 -16.74 -13.70
N ILE A 129 -0.89 -16.29 -12.86
CA ILE A 129 -1.13 -15.38 -11.75
C ILE A 129 -1.48 -13.99 -12.28
N LEU A 130 -0.71 -13.49 -13.26
CA LEU A 130 -1.00 -12.23 -13.93
C LEU A 130 -2.39 -12.24 -14.59
N GLN A 131 -2.75 -13.32 -15.29
CA GLN A 131 -4.07 -13.44 -15.94
C GLN A 131 -5.20 -13.48 -14.91
N ALA A 132 -5.01 -14.12 -13.75
CA ALA A 132 -5.98 -14.07 -12.66
C ALA A 132 -6.13 -12.63 -12.10
N ALA A 133 -5.03 -11.91 -11.85
CA ALA A 133 -5.08 -10.54 -11.39
C ALA A 133 -5.73 -9.57 -12.38
N LYS A 134 -5.54 -9.78 -13.69
CA LYS A 134 -6.17 -8.96 -14.74
C LYS A 134 -7.70 -9.00 -14.70
N GLN A 135 -8.31 -10.05 -14.16
CA GLN A 135 -9.78 -10.18 -14.09
C GLN A 135 -10.41 -9.12 -13.16
N PHE A 136 -9.63 -8.57 -12.24
CA PHE A 136 -10.06 -7.58 -11.27
C PHE A 136 -9.61 -6.15 -11.61
N ALA A 137 -8.82 -5.99 -12.67
CA ALA A 137 -8.36 -4.69 -13.14
C ALA A 137 -9.54 -3.86 -13.73
N PRO A 138 -9.44 -2.50 -13.76
CA PRO A 138 -8.27 -1.72 -13.35
C PRO A 138 -8.18 -1.51 -11.84
N TYR A 139 -6.95 -1.28 -11.35
CA TYR A 139 -6.68 -0.94 -9.96
C TYR A 139 -6.43 0.57 -9.81
N ASP A 140 -6.88 1.16 -8.72
CA ASP A 140 -6.60 2.58 -8.42
C ASP A 140 -5.36 2.72 -7.53
N LEU A 141 -4.99 1.65 -6.84
CA LEU A 141 -3.79 1.57 -6.03
C LEU A 141 -3.14 0.20 -6.20
N ILE A 142 -1.84 0.18 -6.50
CA ILE A 142 -1.00 -1.03 -6.51
C ILE A 142 0.14 -0.83 -5.53
N PHE A 143 0.31 -1.77 -4.60
CA PHE A 143 1.42 -1.80 -3.64
C PHE A 143 2.35 -2.97 -4.00
N VAL A 144 3.63 -2.69 -4.24
CA VAL A 144 4.66 -3.66 -4.63
C VAL A 144 5.62 -3.85 -3.47
N ASP A 145 5.60 -5.03 -2.86
CA ASP A 145 6.37 -5.38 -1.66
C ASP A 145 6.61 -6.91 -1.57
N ALA A 146 7.04 -7.55 -2.65
CA ALA A 146 7.26 -8.99 -2.70
C ALA A 146 8.76 -9.35 -2.61
N ASP A 147 9.34 -9.88 -3.68
CA ASP A 147 10.78 -10.14 -3.77
C ASP A 147 11.52 -8.83 -4.06
N HIS A 148 12.62 -8.60 -3.35
CA HIS A 148 13.37 -7.34 -3.45
C HIS A 148 14.50 -7.40 -4.49
N SER A 149 14.69 -8.52 -5.20
CA SER A 149 15.69 -8.60 -6.27
C SER A 149 15.27 -7.74 -7.48
N TYR A 150 16.26 -7.07 -8.10
CA TYR A 150 15.98 -6.22 -9.26
C TYR A 150 15.17 -6.92 -10.37
N PRO A 151 15.46 -8.17 -10.78
CA PRO A 151 14.67 -8.83 -11.83
C PRO A 151 13.21 -9.00 -11.47
N SER A 152 12.91 -9.38 -10.21
CA SER A 152 11.55 -9.62 -9.74
C SER A 152 10.75 -8.32 -9.62
N VAL A 153 11.32 -7.30 -8.97
CA VAL A 153 10.66 -5.98 -8.86
C VAL A 153 10.44 -5.35 -10.24
N ARG A 154 11.41 -5.49 -11.13
CA ARG A 154 11.28 -5.00 -12.51
C ARG A 154 10.16 -5.72 -13.26
N ALA A 155 10.02 -7.04 -13.06
CA ALA A 155 8.94 -7.82 -13.64
C ALA A 155 7.59 -7.37 -13.08
N ASP A 156 7.45 -7.21 -11.76
CA ASP A 156 6.23 -6.75 -11.12
C ASP A 156 5.77 -5.40 -11.68
N VAL A 157 6.67 -4.43 -11.73
CA VAL A 157 6.34 -3.12 -12.31
C VAL A 157 5.92 -3.24 -13.76
N THR A 158 6.67 -3.99 -14.59
CA THR A 158 6.40 -4.11 -16.02
C THR A 158 5.04 -4.79 -16.30
N LEU A 159 4.69 -5.79 -15.50
CA LEU A 159 3.48 -6.59 -15.71
C LEU A 159 2.24 -5.93 -15.11
N TYR A 160 2.37 -5.21 -13.99
CA TYR A 160 1.23 -4.71 -13.24
C TYR A 160 0.96 -3.21 -13.44
N LEU A 161 1.95 -2.39 -13.83
CA LEU A 161 1.71 -0.99 -14.17
C LEU A 161 0.63 -0.79 -15.26
N PRO A 162 0.53 -1.64 -16.30
CA PRO A 162 -0.56 -1.55 -17.27
C PRO A 162 -1.96 -1.73 -16.64
N LEU A 163 -2.08 -2.44 -15.52
CA LEU A 163 -3.33 -2.70 -14.81
C LEU A 163 -3.78 -1.55 -13.89
N LEU A 164 -2.89 -0.56 -13.65
CA LEU A 164 -3.20 0.62 -12.87
C LEU A 164 -4.07 1.58 -13.70
N SER A 165 -5.10 2.17 -13.10
CA SER A 165 -5.93 3.21 -13.71
C SER A 165 -5.11 4.47 -14.01
N SER A 166 -5.48 5.23 -15.06
CA SER A 166 -4.95 6.59 -15.20
C SER A 166 -5.31 7.43 -13.97
N GLY A 167 -4.34 8.15 -13.44
CA GLY A 167 -4.47 8.91 -12.19
C GLY A 167 -4.34 8.06 -10.91
N GLY A 168 -4.28 6.73 -11.02
CA GLY A 168 -4.04 5.82 -9.90
C GLY A 168 -2.60 5.89 -9.38
N PHE A 169 -2.36 5.28 -8.21
CA PHE A 169 -1.06 5.28 -7.56
C PHE A 169 -0.39 3.90 -7.54
N MET A 170 0.91 3.88 -7.76
CA MET A 170 1.79 2.74 -7.48
C MET A 170 2.72 3.11 -6.33
N VAL A 171 2.74 2.26 -5.31
CA VAL A 171 3.65 2.36 -4.17
C VAL A 171 4.69 1.26 -4.29
N MET A 172 5.95 1.60 -4.09
CA MET A 172 7.07 0.64 -4.05
C MET A 172 7.74 0.74 -2.69
N HIS A 173 7.75 -0.36 -1.95
CA HIS A 173 8.39 -0.43 -0.64
C HIS A 173 9.87 -0.82 -0.76
N ASP A 174 10.64 -0.59 0.30
CA ASP A 174 12.06 -0.95 0.44
C ASP A 174 13.03 -0.26 -0.52
N SER A 175 12.63 0.86 -1.13
CA SER A 175 13.41 1.57 -2.15
C SER A 175 14.75 2.12 -1.65
N THR A 176 14.84 2.44 -0.36
CA THR A 176 16.07 2.95 0.28
C THR A 176 16.94 1.82 0.82
N TYR A 177 16.33 0.78 1.37
CA TYR A 177 17.06 -0.35 1.95
C TYR A 177 17.70 -1.22 0.86
N PHE A 178 16.95 -1.61 -0.15
CA PHE A 178 17.45 -2.35 -1.33
C PHE A 178 17.74 -1.38 -2.48
N LYS A 179 18.61 -0.39 -2.22
CA LYS A 179 18.88 0.72 -3.14
C LYS A 179 19.40 0.31 -4.52
N ASP A 180 20.11 -0.83 -4.62
CA ASP A 180 20.71 -1.32 -5.86
C ASP A 180 19.76 -2.23 -6.65
N ASP A 181 18.70 -2.69 -6.04
CA ASP A 181 17.64 -3.52 -6.60
C ASP A 181 16.34 -2.72 -6.73
N VAL A 182 15.52 -2.65 -5.68
CA VAL A 182 14.26 -1.89 -5.67
C VAL A 182 14.50 -0.41 -6.01
N GLY A 183 15.47 0.23 -5.35
CA GLY A 183 15.83 1.63 -5.60
C GLY A 183 16.32 1.87 -7.02
N ARG A 184 16.91 0.87 -7.68
CA ARG A 184 17.25 0.95 -9.10
C ARG A 184 15.99 1.01 -9.98
N VAL A 185 15.00 0.16 -9.72
CA VAL A 185 13.72 0.18 -10.46
C VAL A 185 13.00 1.50 -10.23
N VAL A 186 13.01 2.03 -9.00
CA VAL A 186 12.45 3.36 -8.68
C VAL A 186 13.11 4.45 -9.54
N ARG A 187 14.44 4.47 -9.66
CA ARG A 187 15.15 5.45 -10.51
C ARG A 187 14.81 5.29 -11.99
N GLU A 188 14.65 4.07 -12.48
CA GLU A 188 14.21 3.81 -13.86
C GLU A 188 12.80 4.35 -14.10
N LEU A 189 11.86 4.12 -13.17
CA LEU A 189 10.50 4.64 -13.23
C LEU A 189 10.42 6.17 -13.17
N GLN A 190 11.34 6.84 -12.50
CA GLN A 190 11.38 8.31 -12.49
C GLN A 190 11.60 8.91 -13.89
N SER A 191 12.13 8.12 -14.81
CA SER A 191 12.35 8.51 -16.21
C SER A 191 11.27 7.97 -17.17
N ASP A 192 10.29 7.20 -16.67
CA ASP A 192 9.23 6.61 -17.46
C ASP A 192 8.07 7.61 -17.66
N ALA A 193 7.72 7.87 -18.93
CA ALA A 193 6.66 8.82 -19.28
C ALA A 193 5.25 8.36 -18.86
N GLN A 194 5.07 7.10 -18.53
CA GLN A 194 3.77 6.57 -18.11
C GLN A 194 3.40 6.94 -16.68
N VAL A 195 4.39 7.34 -15.86
CA VAL A 195 4.20 7.66 -14.47
C VAL A 195 4.89 8.96 -14.09
N LYS A 196 4.33 9.62 -13.10
CA LYS A 196 4.95 10.78 -12.44
C LYS A 196 5.42 10.34 -11.06
N PHE A 197 6.72 10.47 -10.79
CA PHE A 197 7.24 10.34 -9.43
C PHE A 197 6.66 11.45 -8.55
N ILE A 198 6.07 11.08 -7.44
CA ILE A 198 5.46 12.02 -6.50
C ILE A 198 6.44 12.32 -5.38
N LYS A 199 6.85 11.27 -4.65
CA LYS A 199 7.72 11.43 -3.48
C LYS A 199 8.25 10.08 -3.02
N GLU A 200 9.39 10.09 -2.37
CA GLU A 200 9.89 9.02 -1.52
C GLU A 200 9.75 9.44 -0.06
N PHE A 201 9.10 8.59 0.73
CA PHE A 201 8.97 8.74 2.18
C PHE A 201 10.06 7.92 2.83
N VAL A 202 10.87 8.57 3.68
CA VAL A 202 12.02 7.97 4.36
C VAL A 202 11.91 8.20 5.85
N SER A 203 12.23 7.18 6.65
CA SER A 203 12.19 7.28 8.09
C SER A 203 13.23 8.24 8.62
N LYS A 204 12.84 9.02 9.63
CA LYS A 204 13.73 9.85 10.45
C LYS A 204 13.95 9.27 11.84
N LYS A 205 13.13 8.28 12.22
CA LYS A 205 13.12 7.66 13.55
C LYS A 205 13.80 6.31 13.56
N TYR A 206 13.79 5.61 12.42
CA TYR A 206 14.28 4.25 12.27
C TYR A 206 15.25 4.16 11.09
N GLN A 207 15.87 3.00 10.92
CA GLN A 207 16.53 2.71 9.65
C GLN A 207 15.48 2.80 8.54
N SER A 208 15.73 3.64 7.53
CA SER A 208 14.76 3.82 6.45
C SER A 208 14.70 2.60 5.56
N LEU A 209 13.47 2.14 5.31
CA LEU A 209 13.16 1.13 4.29
C LEU A 209 12.91 1.83 2.96
N GLY A 210 12.24 2.98 2.98
CA GLY A 210 11.87 3.79 1.83
C GLY A 210 10.56 3.34 1.20
N THR A 211 9.62 4.28 1.11
CA THR A 211 8.33 4.08 0.43
C THR A 211 8.22 5.08 -0.71
N SER A 212 8.33 4.62 -1.94
CA SER A 212 8.27 5.48 -3.14
C SER A 212 6.87 5.48 -3.76
N LEU A 213 6.33 6.66 -4.04
CA LEU A 213 5.00 6.88 -4.59
C LEU A 213 5.07 7.44 -6.01
N PHE A 214 4.37 6.79 -6.91
CA PHE A 214 4.18 7.20 -8.30
C PHE A 214 2.70 7.37 -8.61
N ARG A 215 2.37 8.25 -9.55
CA ARG A 215 1.03 8.41 -10.10
C ARG A 215 1.05 8.11 -11.60
N LYS A 216 0.14 7.27 -12.07
CA LYS A 216 0.00 6.98 -13.50
C LYS A 216 -0.56 8.21 -14.22
N VAL A 217 0.02 8.55 -15.36
CA VAL A 217 -0.40 9.68 -16.22
C VAL A 217 -1.62 9.33 -17.06
#